data_15e258238a3e4413f3a9fc620d4b7440
#
_entry.id   15e258238a3e4413f3a9fc620d4b7440
#
_cell.length_a   1.000
_cell.length_b   1.000
_cell.length_c   1.000
_cell.angle_alpha   90.00
_cell.angle_beta   90.00
_cell.angle_gamma   90.00
#
_symmetry.space_group_name_H-M   'P 1'
#
loop_
_entity.id
_entity.type
_entity.pdbx_description
1 polymer ?
#
loop_
_entity_poly.entity_id
_entity_poly.type
_entity_poly.pdbx_seq_one_letter_code
_entity_poly.pdbx_strand_id
1 'polypeptide(L)'
;MTRMKKHLRRIALILAVLFALGVLAAAGTNAVVMLSAKRYFLSNEGAAQDANFDAIVVFGCGVTAQGAPTYMLRDRLETAAKLYFEGAAPKILVSGDHGRSDYDEVNVMKRYLIEKGVSSQDVFMDHAGFSSYETVVRAKEVFLCERPLLVTQRYHLYRCVFAARAAGLEAFGVCAEGPV
;
A
#
# COMPACT_ATOMS: atom_id res chain seq x y z
N MET A 1 14.17 -46.10 -30.75
CA MET A 1 13.94 -44.63 -30.81
C MET A 1 12.47 -44.18 -30.54
N THR A 2 11.46 -45.01 -30.78
CA THR A 2 10.04 -44.62 -30.69
C THR A 2 9.45 -44.55 -29.25
N ARG A 3 9.88 -45.43 -28.33
CA ARG A 3 9.39 -45.52 -26.94
C ARG A 3 9.85 -44.33 -26.09
N MET A 4 11.10 -43.94 -26.21
CA MET A 4 11.71 -42.79 -25.52
C MET A 4 11.07 -41.46 -25.94
N LYS A 5 10.76 -41.26 -27.24
CA LYS A 5 10.05 -40.09 -27.73
C LYS A 5 8.61 -39.97 -27.17
N LYS A 6 7.92 -41.12 -26.96
CA LYS A 6 6.60 -41.13 -26.33
C LYS A 6 6.65 -40.73 -24.84
N HIS A 7 7.65 -41.19 -24.09
CA HIS A 7 7.86 -40.80 -22.72
C HIS A 7 8.23 -39.33 -22.59
N LEU A 8 9.13 -38.80 -23.41
CA LEU A 8 9.44 -37.39 -23.43
C LEU A 8 8.23 -36.52 -23.73
N ARG A 9 7.38 -36.88 -24.70
CA ARG A 9 6.16 -36.18 -25.01
C ARG A 9 5.16 -36.17 -23.84
N ARG A 10 5.01 -37.27 -23.11
CA ARG A 10 4.15 -37.36 -21.93
C ARG A 10 4.68 -36.47 -20.80
N ILE A 11 5.99 -36.48 -20.54
CA ILE A 11 6.60 -35.61 -19.53
C ILE A 11 6.39 -34.12 -19.91
N ALA A 12 6.66 -33.77 -21.17
CA ALA A 12 6.43 -32.39 -21.65
C ALA A 12 4.97 -31.94 -21.50
N LEU A 13 4.01 -32.84 -21.79
CA LEU A 13 2.61 -32.54 -21.61
C LEU A 13 2.23 -32.32 -20.13
N ILE A 14 2.72 -33.19 -19.25
CA ILE A 14 2.50 -33.05 -17.79
C ILE A 14 3.08 -31.72 -17.29
N LEU A 15 4.30 -31.37 -17.68
CA LEU A 15 4.92 -30.11 -17.31
C LEU A 15 4.14 -28.90 -17.86
N ALA A 16 3.66 -28.97 -19.08
CA ALA A 16 2.83 -27.92 -19.67
C ALA A 16 1.48 -27.74 -18.91
N VAL A 17 0.84 -28.84 -18.54
CA VAL A 17 -0.40 -28.80 -17.72
C VAL A 17 -0.13 -28.22 -16.35
N LEU A 18 0.94 -28.65 -15.66
CA LEU A 18 1.30 -28.10 -14.35
C LEU A 18 1.63 -26.61 -14.42
N PHE A 19 2.34 -26.17 -15.46
CA PHE A 19 2.61 -24.77 -15.71
C PHE A 19 1.30 -23.97 -15.93
N ALA A 20 0.42 -24.47 -16.79
CA ALA A 20 -0.89 -23.85 -17.05
C ALA A 20 -1.73 -23.73 -15.78
N LEU A 21 -1.78 -24.78 -14.95
CA LEU A 21 -2.47 -24.74 -13.65
C LEU A 21 -1.85 -23.71 -12.70
N GLY A 22 -0.52 -23.60 -12.67
CA GLY A 22 0.18 -22.58 -11.88
C GLY A 22 -0.16 -21.16 -12.32
N VAL A 23 -0.21 -20.90 -13.63
CA VAL A 23 -0.62 -19.60 -14.18
C VAL A 23 -2.09 -19.29 -13.86
N LEU A 24 -2.98 -20.27 -14.01
CA LEU A 24 -4.40 -20.10 -13.67
C LEU A 24 -4.59 -19.82 -12.16
N ALA A 25 -3.89 -20.51 -11.30
CA ALA A 25 -3.93 -20.28 -9.85
C ALA A 25 -3.43 -18.85 -9.51
N ALA A 26 -2.31 -18.42 -10.10
CA ALA A 26 -1.78 -17.08 -9.90
C ALA A 26 -2.74 -15.98 -10.42
N ALA A 27 -3.33 -16.18 -11.58
CA ALA A 27 -4.32 -15.27 -12.14
C ALA A 27 -5.60 -15.22 -11.28
N GLY A 28 -6.07 -16.38 -10.81
CA GLY A 28 -7.24 -16.48 -9.95
C GLY A 28 -7.05 -15.78 -8.60
N THR A 29 -5.92 -16.01 -7.93
CA THR A 29 -5.61 -15.33 -6.67
C THR A 29 -5.50 -13.82 -6.85
N ASN A 30 -4.85 -13.36 -7.93
CA ASN A 30 -4.75 -11.94 -8.23
C ASN A 30 -6.13 -11.32 -8.50
N ALA A 31 -6.98 -12.00 -9.25
CA ALA A 31 -8.36 -11.57 -9.50
C ALA A 31 -9.17 -11.44 -8.20
N VAL A 32 -9.06 -12.40 -7.29
CA VAL A 32 -9.72 -12.35 -5.96
C VAL A 32 -9.26 -11.11 -5.18
N VAL A 33 -7.95 -10.86 -5.10
CA VAL A 33 -7.40 -9.67 -4.42
C VAL A 33 -7.96 -8.39 -5.04
N MET A 34 -7.92 -8.26 -6.36
CA MET A 34 -8.38 -7.05 -7.05
C MET A 34 -9.88 -6.82 -6.88
N LEU A 35 -10.70 -7.83 -7.09
CA LEU A 35 -12.16 -7.70 -7.01
C LEU A 35 -12.65 -7.45 -5.59
N SER A 36 -12.06 -8.10 -4.59
CA SER A 36 -12.42 -7.90 -3.20
C SER A 36 -12.00 -6.53 -2.65
N ALA A 37 -10.86 -5.99 -3.09
CA ALA A 37 -10.35 -4.71 -2.62
C ALA A 37 -11.00 -3.50 -3.33
N LYS A 38 -11.30 -3.61 -4.63
CA LYS A 38 -11.77 -2.50 -5.47
C LYS A 38 -13.00 -1.76 -4.91
N ARG A 39 -13.91 -2.47 -4.26
CA ARG A 39 -15.15 -1.89 -3.68
C ARG A 39 -14.89 -0.92 -2.52
N TYR A 40 -13.70 -0.91 -1.96
CA TYR A 40 -13.28 -0.04 -0.87
C TYR A 40 -12.39 1.14 -1.34
N PHE A 41 -12.28 1.32 -2.66
CA PHE A 41 -11.58 2.48 -3.20
C PHE A 41 -12.51 3.68 -3.23
N LEU A 42 -12.00 4.81 -2.76
CA LEU A 42 -12.69 6.09 -2.74
C LEU A 42 -12.00 7.09 -3.66
N SER A 43 -12.75 8.06 -4.18
CA SER A 43 -12.19 9.31 -4.69
C SER A 43 -11.74 10.21 -3.54
N ASN A 44 -10.96 11.24 -3.83
CA ASN A 44 -10.57 12.22 -2.80
C ASN A 44 -11.80 12.88 -2.18
N GLU A 45 -12.76 13.32 -3.01
CA GLU A 45 -14.00 13.92 -2.54
C GLU A 45 -14.84 12.94 -1.71
N GLY A 46 -14.92 11.67 -2.13
CA GLY A 46 -15.63 10.64 -1.39
C GLY A 46 -15.01 10.34 -0.03
N ALA A 47 -13.68 10.38 0.08
CA ALA A 47 -12.97 10.20 1.33
C ALA A 47 -13.18 11.40 2.28
N ALA A 48 -13.12 12.62 1.75
CA ALA A 48 -13.37 13.83 2.53
C ALA A 48 -14.82 13.92 3.05
N GLN A 49 -15.80 13.45 2.26
CA GLN A 49 -17.21 13.43 2.68
C GLN A 49 -17.49 12.39 3.76
N ASP A 50 -16.82 11.26 3.76
CA ASP A 50 -16.96 10.21 4.79
C ASP A 50 -16.39 10.68 6.14
N ALA A 51 -15.29 11.47 6.14
CA ALA A 51 -14.67 12.19 7.26
C ALA A 51 -14.68 11.45 8.63
N ASN A 52 -14.58 10.12 8.62
CA ASN A 52 -14.69 9.28 9.81
C ASN A 52 -13.55 8.24 9.86
N PHE A 53 -12.38 8.59 9.32
CA PHE A 53 -11.19 7.75 9.40
C PHE A 53 -10.35 8.14 10.61
N ASP A 54 -9.74 7.14 11.27
CA ASP A 54 -8.86 7.37 12.43
C ASP A 54 -7.55 8.03 12.00
N ALA A 55 -7.02 7.59 10.87
CA ALA A 55 -5.77 8.11 10.30
C ALA A 55 -5.68 7.85 8.79
N ILE A 56 -4.95 8.73 8.11
CA ILE A 56 -4.47 8.51 6.74
C ILE A 56 -3.15 7.76 6.85
N VAL A 57 -3.08 6.54 6.31
CA VAL A 57 -1.86 5.71 6.34
C VAL A 57 -1.13 5.81 5.01
N VAL A 58 0.10 6.34 5.05
CA VAL A 58 0.95 6.54 3.87
C VAL A 58 2.07 5.51 3.87
N PHE A 59 2.14 4.72 2.81
CA PHE A 59 3.21 3.74 2.63
C PHE A 59 4.45 4.38 2.01
N GLY A 60 5.63 4.10 2.55
CA GLY A 60 6.90 4.47 1.94
C GLY A 60 7.11 3.81 0.58
N CYS A 61 7.91 4.42 -0.28
CA CYS A 61 8.36 3.87 -1.55
C CYS A 61 9.69 4.48 -2.07
N GLY A 62 10.49 4.98 -1.15
CA GLY A 62 11.85 5.38 -1.40
C GLY A 62 12.12 6.89 -1.34
N VAL A 63 13.33 7.20 -0.91
CA VAL A 63 13.91 8.55 -0.92
C VAL A 63 15.10 8.59 -1.87
N THR A 64 15.38 9.77 -2.40
CA THR A 64 16.54 10.01 -3.28
C THR A 64 17.83 10.07 -2.45
N ALA A 65 18.97 9.94 -3.11
CA ALA A 65 20.28 10.09 -2.47
C ALA A 65 20.48 11.47 -1.81
N GLN A 66 19.73 12.48 -2.22
CA GLN A 66 19.72 13.83 -1.65
C GLN A 66 18.78 13.98 -0.45
N GLY A 67 18.14 12.89 0.00
CA GLY A 67 17.22 12.89 1.14
C GLY A 67 15.87 13.57 0.86
N ALA A 68 15.43 13.58 -0.39
CA ALA A 68 14.12 14.05 -0.80
C ALA A 68 13.19 12.85 -1.16
N PRO A 69 11.86 12.98 -1.05
CA PRO A 69 10.95 11.95 -1.52
C PRO A 69 11.13 11.68 -3.02
N THR A 70 11.06 10.41 -3.43
CA THR A 70 10.90 10.07 -4.86
C THR A 70 9.60 10.67 -5.42
N TYR A 71 9.44 10.75 -6.75
CA TYR A 71 8.20 11.24 -7.37
C TYR A 71 6.97 10.49 -6.85
N MET A 72 7.04 9.15 -6.79
CA MET A 72 5.95 8.32 -6.31
C MET A 72 5.64 8.55 -4.82
N LEU A 73 6.66 8.74 -3.98
CA LEU A 73 6.47 9.04 -2.57
C LEU A 73 5.85 10.42 -2.38
N ARG A 74 6.31 11.40 -3.16
CA ARG A 74 5.75 12.75 -3.13
C ARG A 74 4.26 12.76 -3.48
N ASP A 75 3.83 12.03 -4.52
CA ASP A 75 2.42 11.93 -4.88
C ASP A 75 1.57 11.39 -3.72
N ARG A 76 2.08 10.38 -2.99
CA ARG A 76 1.42 9.85 -1.78
C ARG A 76 1.29 10.90 -0.68
N LEU A 77 2.38 11.63 -0.42
CA LEU A 77 2.41 12.64 0.63
C LEU A 77 1.51 13.83 0.30
N GLU A 78 1.49 14.28 -0.95
CA GLU A 78 0.61 15.36 -1.41
C GLU A 78 -0.86 14.96 -1.35
N THR A 79 -1.20 13.74 -1.77
CA THR A 79 -2.55 13.20 -1.63
C THR A 79 -2.96 13.12 -0.15
N ALA A 80 -2.08 12.65 0.73
CA ALA A 80 -2.37 12.57 2.16
C ALA A 80 -2.54 13.94 2.81
N ALA A 81 -1.69 14.91 2.47
CA ALA A 81 -1.83 16.28 2.95
C ALA A 81 -3.16 16.92 2.50
N LYS A 82 -3.53 16.74 1.23
CA LYS A 82 -4.82 17.20 0.71
C LYS A 82 -5.99 16.62 1.50
N LEU A 83 -6.03 15.29 1.67
CA LEU A 83 -7.07 14.59 2.43
C LEU A 83 -7.14 15.05 3.90
N TYR A 84 -5.99 15.31 4.52
CA TYR A 84 -5.93 15.85 5.89
C TYR A 84 -6.56 17.24 5.98
N PHE A 85 -6.24 18.16 5.06
CA PHE A 85 -6.82 19.50 5.04
C PHE A 85 -8.30 19.50 4.65
N GLU A 86 -8.76 18.52 3.89
CA GLU A 86 -10.17 18.31 3.58
C GLU A 86 -10.95 17.65 4.73
N GLY A 87 -10.24 17.27 5.83
CA GLY A 87 -10.88 16.75 7.04
C GLY A 87 -11.22 15.26 6.98
N ALA A 88 -10.66 14.49 6.04
CA ALA A 88 -10.92 13.05 5.93
C ALA A 88 -10.51 12.28 7.21
N ALA A 89 -9.37 12.65 7.82
CA ALA A 89 -8.94 12.12 9.10
C ALA A 89 -8.11 13.15 9.89
N PRO A 90 -8.11 13.08 11.24
CA PRO A 90 -7.38 14.03 12.08
C PRO A 90 -5.86 13.78 12.13
N LYS A 91 -5.38 12.64 11.64
CA LYS A 91 -3.99 12.20 11.80
C LYS A 91 -3.46 11.57 10.51
N ILE A 92 -2.13 11.64 10.35
CA ILE A 92 -1.42 10.94 9.28
C ILE A 92 -0.39 9.99 9.92
N LEU A 93 -0.44 8.71 9.56
CA LEU A 93 0.57 7.71 9.90
C LEU A 93 1.44 7.46 8.69
N VAL A 94 2.71 7.86 8.76
CA VAL A 94 3.70 7.54 7.72
C VAL A 94 4.46 6.28 8.14
N SER A 95 4.48 5.26 7.28
CA SER A 95 5.10 3.97 7.57
C SER A 95 6.07 3.61 6.46
N GLY A 96 7.30 3.28 6.83
CA GLY A 96 8.38 3.00 5.89
C GLY A 96 9.55 2.29 6.54
N ASP A 97 10.60 2.07 5.74
CA ASP A 97 11.80 1.38 6.15
C ASP A 97 12.80 2.34 6.84
N HIS A 98 13.33 1.90 7.97
CA HIS A 98 14.46 2.51 8.66
C HIS A 98 15.52 1.44 9.00
N GLY A 99 15.64 0.42 8.17
CA GLY A 99 16.55 -0.72 8.39
C GLY A 99 18.04 -0.40 8.23
N ARG A 100 18.39 0.81 7.77
CA ARG A 100 19.77 1.27 7.58
C ARG A 100 19.98 2.63 8.21
N SER A 101 21.13 2.83 8.86
CA SER A 101 21.47 4.11 9.54
C SER A 101 21.60 5.31 8.60
N ASP A 102 21.83 5.07 7.31
CA ASP A 102 21.93 6.06 6.24
C ASP A 102 20.63 6.25 5.43
N TYR A 103 19.55 5.56 5.80
CA TYR A 103 18.27 5.59 5.11
C TYR A 103 17.11 5.82 6.09
N ASP A 104 16.57 7.01 6.08
CA ASP A 104 15.54 7.45 7.00
C ASP A 104 14.33 8.02 6.23
N GLU A 105 13.58 7.12 5.61
CA GLU A 105 12.43 7.47 4.80
C GLU A 105 11.33 8.14 5.62
N VAL A 106 11.06 7.63 6.81
CA VAL A 106 9.94 8.05 7.65
C VAL A 106 10.11 9.49 8.15
N ASN A 107 11.33 9.88 8.54
CA ASN A 107 11.62 11.27 8.91
C ASN A 107 11.54 12.22 7.70
N VAL A 108 11.93 11.75 6.50
CA VAL A 108 11.76 12.53 5.26
C VAL A 108 10.27 12.74 4.97
N MET A 109 9.44 11.71 5.12
CA MET A 109 7.99 11.81 4.93
C MET A 109 7.36 12.80 5.91
N LYS A 110 7.70 12.72 7.20
CA LYS A 110 7.19 13.63 8.22
C LYS A 110 7.61 15.09 7.94
N ARG A 111 8.89 15.32 7.65
CA ARG A 111 9.38 16.65 7.32
C ARG A 111 8.65 17.25 6.13
N TYR A 112 8.46 16.47 5.07
CA TYR A 112 7.73 16.90 3.88
C TYR A 112 6.29 17.33 4.19
N LEU A 113 5.57 16.56 5.01
CA LEU A 113 4.20 16.89 5.42
C LEU A 113 4.15 18.18 6.26
N ILE A 114 5.13 18.38 7.17
CA ILE A 114 5.23 19.61 7.95
C ILE A 114 5.53 20.83 7.06
N GLU A 115 6.39 20.69 6.06
CA GLU A 115 6.67 21.74 5.06
C GLU A 115 5.43 22.08 4.22
N LYS A 116 4.49 21.14 4.04
CA LYS A 116 3.19 21.37 3.42
C LYS A 116 2.14 21.97 4.38
N GLY A 117 2.49 22.19 5.64
CA GLY A 117 1.62 22.84 6.64
C GLY A 117 0.86 21.87 7.55
N VAL A 118 1.06 20.56 7.44
CA VAL A 118 0.46 19.58 8.37
C VAL A 118 1.08 19.75 9.76
N SER A 119 0.26 19.76 10.80
CA SER A 119 0.75 19.87 12.19
C SER A 119 1.68 18.71 12.54
N SER A 120 2.85 19.02 13.11
CA SER A 120 3.81 17.98 13.54
C SER A 120 3.24 17.01 14.57
N GLN A 121 2.23 17.45 15.34
CA GLN A 121 1.56 16.62 16.36
C GLN A 121 0.59 15.60 15.75
N ASP A 122 0.15 15.83 14.51
CA ASP A 122 -0.79 14.99 13.82
C ASP A 122 -0.09 14.00 12.86
N VAL A 123 1.26 14.06 12.73
CA VAL A 123 2.05 13.13 11.92
C VAL A 123 2.76 12.12 12.81
N PHE A 124 2.27 10.89 12.78
CA PHE A 124 2.84 9.73 13.48
C PHE A 124 3.79 8.97 12.56
N MET A 125 4.85 8.40 13.14
CA MET A 125 5.91 7.72 12.41
C MET A 125 5.99 6.25 12.80
N ASP A 126 5.90 5.37 11.81
CA ASP A 126 6.17 3.94 11.96
C ASP A 126 7.47 3.57 11.23
N HIS A 127 8.53 3.36 11.99
CA HIS A 127 9.87 3.03 11.50
C HIS A 127 10.07 1.53 11.24
N ALA A 128 9.05 0.70 11.44
CA ALA A 128 9.13 -0.75 11.29
C ALA A 128 8.11 -1.31 10.29
N GLY A 129 7.69 -0.50 9.34
CA GLY A 129 6.84 -0.89 8.22
C GLY A 129 7.63 -1.48 7.05
N PHE A 130 8.38 -2.57 7.27
CA PHE A 130 9.24 -3.21 6.26
C PHE A 130 8.46 -3.89 5.14
N SER A 131 7.18 -4.11 5.33
CA SER A 131 6.27 -4.65 4.31
C SER A 131 4.88 -4.04 4.44
N SER A 132 4.07 -4.14 3.35
CA SER A 132 2.68 -3.66 3.37
C SER A 132 1.83 -4.36 4.43
N TYR A 133 2.12 -5.63 4.71
CA TYR A 133 1.43 -6.40 5.75
C TYR A 133 1.81 -5.91 7.15
N GLU A 134 3.09 -5.69 7.42
CA GLU A 134 3.55 -5.16 8.70
C GLU A 134 3.00 -3.77 8.95
N THR A 135 3.05 -2.85 7.97
CA THR A 135 2.42 -1.53 8.09
C THR A 135 0.96 -1.63 8.55
N VAL A 136 0.19 -2.52 7.93
CA VAL A 136 -1.23 -2.71 8.24
C VAL A 136 -1.44 -3.28 9.65
N VAL A 137 -0.68 -4.33 10.02
CA VAL A 137 -0.77 -4.93 11.34
C VAL A 137 -0.36 -3.94 12.42
N ARG A 138 0.70 -3.17 12.19
CA ARG A 138 1.18 -2.16 13.12
C ARG A 138 0.25 -0.96 13.23
N ALA A 139 -0.40 -0.55 12.13
CA ALA A 139 -1.46 0.46 12.18
C ALA A 139 -2.56 0.05 13.17
N LYS A 140 -2.97 -1.23 13.14
CA LYS A 140 -3.97 -1.78 14.07
C LYS A 140 -3.45 -1.92 15.50
N GLU A 141 -2.34 -2.63 15.68
CA GLU A 141 -1.95 -3.13 16.99
C GLU A 141 -1.07 -2.18 17.79
N VAL A 142 -0.31 -1.32 17.10
CA VAL A 142 0.59 -0.35 17.72
C VAL A 142 -0.04 1.03 17.77
N PHE A 143 -0.66 1.45 16.64
CA PHE A 143 -1.27 2.78 16.51
C PHE A 143 -2.78 2.78 16.80
N LEU A 144 -3.37 1.63 17.10
CA LEU A 144 -4.77 1.46 17.49
C LEU A 144 -5.75 2.06 16.48
N CYS A 145 -5.40 1.99 15.22
CA CYS A 145 -6.20 2.47 14.11
C CYS A 145 -7.14 1.36 13.67
N GLU A 146 -8.45 1.55 13.80
CA GLU A 146 -9.47 0.58 13.40
C GLU A 146 -9.98 0.83 11.98
N ARG A 147 -10.07 2.14 11.61
CA ARG A 147 -10.61 2.59 10.33
C ARG A 147 -9.60 3.45 9.58
N PRO A 148 -8.55 2.86 8.99
CA PRO A 148 -7.53 3.60 8.23
C PRO A 148 -8.00 3.96 6.82
N LEU A 149 -7.57 5.14 6.35
CA LEU A 149 -7.60 5.53 4.95
C LEU A 149 -6.21 5.33 4.34
N LEU A 150 -6.06 4.32 3.49
CA LEU A 150 -4.77 3.92 2.91
C LEU A 150 -4.46 4.74 1.66
N VAL A 151 -3.26 5.33 1.60
CA VAL A 151 -2.82 6.15 0.45
C VAL A 151 -1.57 5.55 -0.18
N THR A 152 -1.71 5.09 -1.42
CA THR A 152 -0.62 4.58 -2.25
C THR A 152 -1.05 4.52 -3.73
N GLN A 153 -0.14 4.16 -4.67
CA GLN A 153 -0.50 4.01 -6.08
C GLN A 153 -1.48 2.84 -6.30
N ARG A 154 -2.28 2.93 -7.37
CA ARG A 154 -3.35 1.98 -7.71
C ARG A 154 -2.92 0.51 -7.68
N TYR A 155 -1.79 0.19 -8.31
CA TYR A 155 -1.30 -1.20 -8.37
C TYR A 155 -0.98 -1.79 -6.99
N HIS A 156 -0.55 -0.96 -6.05
CA HIS A 156 -0.21 -1.33 -4.69
C HIS A 156 -1.45 -1.33 -3.77
N LEU A 157 -2.39 -0.42 -4.02
CA LEU A 157 -3.56 -0.20 -3.21
C LEU A 157 -4.44 -1.46 -3.08
N TYR A 158 -4.59 -2.25 -4.15
CA TYR A 158 -5.31 -3.52 -4.11
C TYR A 158 -4.77 -4.45 -3.01
N ARG A 159 -3.47 -4.62 -2.96
CA ARG A 159 -2.81 -5.49 -1.97
C ARG A 159 -2.93 -4.92 -0.56
N CYS A 160 -2.74 -3.61 -0.40
CA CYS A 160 -2.81 -2.97 0.91
C CYS A 160 -4.22 -3.05 1.50
N VAL A 161 -5.25 -2.70 0.74
CA VAL A 161 -6.65 -2.78 1.18
C VAL A 161 -7.05 -4.23 1.47
N PHE A 162 -6.67 -5.18 0.61
CA PHE A 162 -6.94 -6.60 0.85
C PHE A 162 -6.31 -7.08 2.16
N ALA A 163 -5.02 -6.78 2.39
CA ALA A 163 -4.31 -7.16 3.61
C ALA A 163 -4.93 -6.51 4.86
N ALA A 164 -5.29 -5.22 4.79
CA ALA A 164 -5.92 -4.51 5.89
C ALA A 164 -7.28 -5.09 6.27
N ARG A 165 -8.12 -5.38 5.27
CA ARG A 165 -9.43 -6.02 5.50
C ARG A 165 -9.29 -7.43 6.05
N ALA A 166 -8.31 -8.21 5.56
CA ALA A 166 -7.99 -9.54 6.07
C ALA A 166 -7.47 -9.51 7.52
N ALA A 167 -6.76 -8.44 7.92
CA ALA A 167 -6.35 -8.21 9.30
C ALA A 167 -7.48 -7.69 10.22
N GLY A 168 -8.69 -7.52 9.69
CA GLY A 168 -9.88 -7.10 10.44
C GLY A 168 -9.99 -5.58 10.63
N LEU A 169 -9.30 -4.78 9.82
CA LEU A 169 -9.46 -3.32 9.78
C LEU A 169 -10.64 -2.92 8.88
N GLU A 170 -11.33 -1.86 9.22
CA GLU A 170 -12.33 -1.24 8.34
C GLU A 170 -11.65 -0.29 7.33
N ALA A 171 -10.69 -0.83 6.57
CA ALA A 171 -9.83 -0.06 5.71
C ALA A 171 -10.48 0.34 4.39
N PHE A 172 -10.22 1.57 3.96
CA PHE A 172 -10.53 2.12 2.65
C PHE A 172 -9.24 2.63 1.99
N GLY A 173 -9.30 2.89 0.70
CA GLY A 173 -8.12 3.31 -0.03
C GLY A 173 -8.38 4.45 -1.01
N VAL A 174 -7.45 5.39 -1.06
CA VAL A 174 -7.37 6.45 -2.07
C VAL A 174 -6.11 6.27 -2.90
N CYS A 175 -6.27 6.37 -4.21
CA CYS A 175 -5.16 6.26 -5.15
C CYS A 175 -4.35 7.56 -5.18
N ALA A 176 -3.06 7.48 -4.84
CA ALA A 176 -2.12 8.55 -5.10
C ALA A 176 -1.72 8.50 -6.58
N GLU A 177 -2.37 9.33 -7.39
CA GLU A 177 -2.00 9.55 -8.78
C GLU A 177 -1.31 10.91 -8.84
N GLY A 178 -0.11 10.96 -9.41
CA GLY A 178 0.57 12.21 -9.73
C GLY A 178 -0.24 13.02 -10.75
N PRO A 179 0.07 14.30 -10.93
CA PRO A 179 -0.56 15.08 -11.98
C PRO A 179 -0.34 14.41 -13.32
N VAL A 180 -1.45 14.20 -14.06
CA VAL A 180 -1.46 13.70 -15.43
C VAL A 180 -0.81 14.73 -16.36
#